data_b7fb55825562bd0fdc0eb1a1411ef51c
#
_entry.id   b7fb55825562bd0fdc0eb1a1411ef51c
#
_cell.length_a   1.000
_cell.length_b   1.000
_cell.length_c   1.000
_cell.angle_alpha   90.00
_cell.angle_beta   90.00
_cell.angle_gamma   90.00
#
_symmetry.space_group_name_H-M   'P 1'
#
loop_
_entity.id
_entity.type
_entity.pdbx_description
1 polymer ?
#
loop_
_entity_poly.entity_id
_entity_poly.type
_entity_poly.pdbx_seq_one_letter_code
_entity_poly.pdbx_strand_id
1 'polypeptide(L)'
;SDINNKIDAAKTWLILNKQTNNWQTTVATADACYALLNSGNNWINNNQQTQIKLGNLVIKNQTSAAGNTDYIKQRIAGDKVNSNMGNITLSQINTSSVQKLAPSFGSVYWQYFEDMDKITEALSPLSLKKKYFVEKKSNQGIVLESINTNDVLKVGDKIVVRIELRSDRTMEYLHLKDMRASGTEPVNVLSSYKWQDGLGYYESTKDAATNFFMDYLPKGV
;
A
#
# COMPACT_ATOMS: atom_id res chain seq x y z
N SER A 1 30.34 18.52 5.88
CA SER A 1 31.17 17.63 6.67
C SER A 1 30.44 16.30 6.91
N ASP A 2 31.17 15.26 7.27
CA ASP A 2 30.68 13.89 7.45
C ASP A 2 29.53 13.78 8.46
N ILE A 3 29.52 14.58 9.51
CA ILE A 3 28.46 14.60 10.54
C ILE A 3 27.11 14.99 9.95
N ASN A 4 27.04 16.05 9.16
CA ASN A 4 25.77 16.47 8.56
C ASN A 4 25.22 15.43 7.58
N ASN A 5 26.09 14.74 6.85
CA ASN A 5 25.67 13.64 5.98
C ASN A 5 25.07 12.46 6.78
N LYS A 6 25.65 12.14 7.92
CA LYS A 6 25.13 11.10 8.84
C LYS A 6 23.77 11.49 9.43
N ILE A 7 23.61 12.76 9.81
CA ILE A 7 22.34 13.29 10.30
C ILE A 7 21.28 13.24 9.21
N ASP A 8 21.58 13.65 7.99
CA ASP A 8 20.64 13.59 6.86
C ASP A 8 20.24 12.14 6.53
N ALA A 9 21.18 11.21 6.59
CA ALA A 9 20.89 9.78 6.42
C ALA A 9 19.97 9.25 7.54
N ALA A 10 20.19 9.65 8.79
CA ALA A 10 19.33 9.27 9.92
C ALA A 10 17.93 9.87 9.79
N LYS A 11 17.81 11.13 9.36
CA LYS A 11 16.52 11.78 9.07
C LYS A 11 15.77 11.04 7.96
N THR A 12 16.44 10.67 6.89
CA THR A 12 15.87 9.90 5.80
C THR A 12 15.39 8.53 6.29
N TRP A 13 16.21 7.84 7.10
CA TRP A 13 15.81 6.58 7.72
C TRP A 13 14.57 6.75 8.60
N LEU A 14 14.51 7.78 9.42
CA LEU A 14 13.37 8.05 10.30
C LEU A 14 12.07 8.24 9.50
N ILE A 15 12.11 8.95 8.38
CA ILE A 15 10.94 9.13 7.50
C ILE A 15 10.56 7.83 6.78
N LEU A 16 11.53 7.05 6.30
CA LEU A 16 11.28 5.77 5.63
C LEU A 16 10.67 4.73 6.57
N ASN A 17 10.96 4.80 7.86
CA ASN A 17 10.38 3.93 8.88
C ASN A 17 9.04 4.42 9.42
N LYS A 18 8.59 5.60 9.05
CA LYS A 18 7.24 6.06 9.30
C LYS A 18 6.27 5.32 8.37
N GLN A 19 5.45 4.46 8.93
CA GLN A 19 4.63 3.56 8.11
C GLN A 19 3.31 4.21 7.66
N THR A 20 2.66 4.96 8.54
CA THR A 20 1.36 5.57 8.26
C THR A 20 1.40 7.09 8.49
N ASN A 21 0.49 7.61 9.29
CA ASN A 21 0.40 9.06 9.52
C ASN A 21 1.26 9.56 10.68
N ASN A 22 1.66 8.66 11.58
CA ASN A 22 2.43 9.01 12.78
C ASN A 22 3.33 7.84 13.21
N TRP A 23 4.24 8.09 14.15
CA TRP A 23 4.93 7.04 14.90
C TRP A 23 4.00 6.48 15.97
N GLN A 24 4.34 5.33 16.57
CA GLN A 24 3.46 4.53 17.45
C GLN A 24 2.80 5.31 18.61
N THR A 25 3.44 6.36 19.10
CA THR A 25 2.90 7.20 20.17
C THR A 25 2.95 8.68 19.80
N THR A 26 2.14 9.50 20.47
CA THR A 26 2.16 10.96 20.31
C THR A 26 3.51 11.56 20.73
N VAL A 27 4.13 11.01 21.77
CA VAL A 27 5.46 11.44 22.24
C VAL A 27 6.51 11.11 21.18
N ALA A 28 6.55 9.87 20.68
CA ALA A 28 7.48 9.48 19.62
C ALA A 28 7.29 10.32 18.34
N THR A 29 6.05 10.68 18.01
CA THR A 29 5.74 11.57 16.88
C THR A 29 6.29 12.97 17.12
N ALA A 30 6.11 13.53 18.31
CA ALA A 30 6.63 14.85 18.67
C ALA A 30 8.17 14.89 18.64
N ASP A 31 8.82 13.88 19.22
CA ASP A 31 10.28 13.76 19.23
C ASP A 31 10.85 13.58 17.81
N ALA A 32 10.21 12.78 16.98
CA ALA A 32 10.59 12.61 15.58
C ALA A 32 10.45 13.93 14.79
N CYS A 33 9.34 14.65 14.95
CA CYS A 33 9.16 15.95 14.35
C CYS A 33 10.23 16.96 14.83
N TYR A 34 10.51 16.98 16.12
CA TYR A 34 11.54 17.84 16.69
C TYR A 34 12.92 17.52 16.11
N ALA A 35 13.28 16.22 16.05
CA ALA A 35 14.55 15.79 15.46
C ALA A 35 14.68 16.16 13.98
N LEU A 36 13.61 15.97 13.20
CA LEU A 36 13.59 16.32 11.77
C LEU A 36 13.76 17.81 11.51
N LEU A 37 13.17 18.66 12.37
CA LEU A 37 13.19 20.11 12.21
C LEU A 37 14.49 20.75 12.72
N ASN A 38 15.03 20.26 13.84
CA ASN A 38 16.12 20.92 14.55
C ASN A 38 17.49 20.29 14.37
N SER A 39 17.62 19.18 13.64
CA SER A 39 18.90 18.50 13.45
C SER A 39 19.40 18.63 12.01
N GLY A 40 20.73 18.80 11.86
CA GLY A 40 21.40 18.80 10.56
C GLY A 40 20.97 19.92 9.62
N ASN A 41 20.90 19.61 8.33
CA ASN A 41 20.50 20.60 7.33
C ASN A 41 19.01 20.92 7.43
N ASN A 42 18.65 22.16 7.20
CA ASN A 42 17.25 22.57 7.16
C ASN A 42 16.62 22.12 5.83
N TRP A 43 15.66 21.21 5.91
CA TRP A 43 14.96 20.67 4.73
C TRP A 43 13.74 21.49 4.32
N ILE A 44 13.28 22.41 5.17
CA ILE A 44 12.05 23.20 4.94
C ILE A 44 12.33 24.51 4.23
N ASN A 45 13.42 25.18 4.57
CA ASN A 45 13.77 26.50 4.01
C ASN A 45 14.70 26.38 2.80
N ASN A 46 14.36 25.54 1.85
CA ASN A 46 15.15 25.39 0.64
C ASN A 46 14.47 26.13 -0.53
N ASN A 47 15.21 26.97 -1.22
CA ASN A 47 14.80 27.61 -2.47
C ASN A 47 14.78 26.58 -3.63
N GLN A 48 14.21 25.42 -3.38
CA GLN A 48 14.08 24.34 -4.35
C GLN A 48 12.67 24.36 -4.92
N GLN A 49 12.56 24.28 -6.21
CA GLN A 49 11.28 24.08 -6.86
C GLN A 49 11.18 22.65 -7.38
N THR A 50 10.17 21.93 -6.91
CA THR A 50 9.85 20.61 -7.44
C THR A 50 8.93 20.78 -8.64
N GLN A 51 9.35 20.24 -9.77
CA GLN A 51 8.52 20.14 -10.98
C GLN A 51 8.09 18.70 -11.18
N ILE A 52 6.79 18.50 -11.34
CA ILE A 52 6.19 17.21 -11.64
C ILE A 52 5.65 17.26 -13.06
N LYS A 53 6.03 16.28 -13.88
CA LYS A 53 5.47 16.09 -15.22
C LYS A 53 4.77 14.73 -15.28
N LEU A 54 3.54 14.73 -15.79
CA LEU A 54 2.77 13.54 -16.11
C LEU A 54 2.60 13.50 -17.64
N GLY A 55 3.47 12.78 -18.34
CA GLY A 55 3.59 12.90 -19.78
C GLY A 55 3.89 14.33 -20.18
N ASN A 56 2.98 14.96 -20.93
CA ASN A 56 3.10 16.34 -21.37
C ASN A 56 2.54 17.37 -20.37
N LEU A 57 1.80 16.93 -19.35
CA LEU A 57 1.21 17.83 -18.36
C LEU A 57 2.25 18.20 -17.31
N VAL A 58 2.54 19.49 -17.20
CA VAL A 58 3.41 20.05 -16.15
C VAL A 58 2.56 20.51 -14.98
N ILE A 59 2.78 19.93 -13.83
CA ILE A 59 2.18 20.36 -12.56
C ILE A 59 3.13 21.36 -11.93
N LYS A 60 2.69 22.61 -11.84
CA LYS A 60 3.43 23.68 -11.18
C LYS A 60 2.95 23.80 -9.74
N ASN A 61 3.85 24.08 -8.83
CA ASN A 61 3.49 24.44 -7.47
C ASN A 61 2.66 25.73 -7.55
N GLN A 62 1.41 25.67 -7.12
CA GLN A 62 0.64 26.88 -6.90
C GLN A 62 1.11 27.44 -5.56
N THR A 63 1.88 28.50 -5.58
CA THR A 63 2.25 29.27 -4.40
C THR A 63 0.98 29.83 -3.77
N SER A 64 0.40 29.07 -2.87
CA SER A 64 -0.66 29.58 -2.01
C SER A 64 -0.01 30.48 -0.96
N ALA A 65 -0.56 31.66 -0.76
CA ALA A 65 -0.04 32.73 0.10
C ALA A 65 0.06 32.40 1.61
N ALA A 66 -0.19 31.18 2.00
CA ALA A 66 -0.17 30.73 3.39
C ALA A 66 0.94 29.71 3.63
N GLY A 67 2.16 30.22 3.77
CA GLY A 67 3.32 29.41 4.21
C GLY A 67 3.94 28.59 3.05
N ASN A 68 5.22 28.73 2.89
CA ASN A 68 6.03 28.09 1.84
C ASN A 68 6.29 26.60 2.17
N THR A 69 5.22 25.84 2.27
CA THR A 69 5.31 24.39 2.42
C THR A 69 5.33 23.77 1.04
N ASP A 70 6.36 23.53 0.37
CA ASP A 70 6.45 22.93 -0.99
C ASP A 70 5.59 21.66 -1.19
N TYR A 71 4.43 21.60 -0.53
CA TYR A 71 3.46 20.52 -0.62
C TYR A 71 2.56 20.71 -1.84
N ILE A 72 2.66 19.79 -2.77
CA ILE A 72 1.84 19.77 -3.98
C ILE A 72 0.85 18.62 -3.88
N LYS A 73 -0.46 18.92 -3.96
CA LYS A 73 -1.52 17.93 -4.10
C LYS A 73 -2.35 18.28 -5.33
N GLN A 74 -2.33 17.40 -6.32
CA GLN A 74 -3.08 17.58 -7.54
C GLN A 74 -3.96 16.36 -7.81
N ARG A 75 -5.23 16.60 -8.12
CA ARG A 75 -6.15 15.58 -8.61
C ARG A 75 -6.47 15.87 -10.08
N ILE A 76 -6.38 14.86 -10.92
CA ILE A 76 -6.75 14.93 -12.32
C ILE A 76 -8.02 14.11 -12.49
N ALA A 77 -9.06 14.71 -13.05
CA ALA A 77 -10.33 14.03 -13.30
C ALA A 77 -10.14 12.96 -14.39
N GLY A 78 -10.90 11.87 -14.31
CA GLY A 78 -10.73 10.70 -15.17
C GLY A 78 -10.87 10.99 -16.67
N ASP A 79 -11.75 11.93 -17.04
CA ASP A 79 -11.94 12.42 -18.41
C ASP A 79 -10.71 13.11 -19.02
N LYS A 80 -9.79 13.58 -18.17
CA LYS A 80 -8.53 14.25 -18.56
C LYS A 80 -7.31 13.33 -18.51
N VAL A 81 -7.49 12.10 -18.01
CA VAL A 81 -6.39 11.14 -17.88
C VAL A 81 -6.18 10.44 -19.23
N ASN A 82 -4.91 10.32 -19.63
CA ASN A 82 -4.52 9.58 -20.82
C ASN A 82 -3.28 8.70 -20.52
N SER A 83 -2.99 7.74 -21.38
CA SER A 83 -1.92 6.75 -21.19
C SER A 83 -0.53 7.38 -21.06
N ASN A 84 -0.27 8.52 -21.70
CA ASN A 84 1.02 9.19 -21.61
C ASN A 84 1.31 9.72 -20.22
N MET A 85 0.29 9.95 -19.39
CA MET A 85 0.45 10.42 -18.00
C MET A 85 1.07 9.35 -17.08
N GLY A 86 1.15 8.09 -17.52
CA GLY A 86 1.92 7.05 -16.84
C GLY A 86 3.43 7.31 -16.83
N ASN A 87 3.93 8.15 -17.76
CA ASN A 87 5.30 8.60 -17.77
C ASN A 87 5.48 9.75 -16.77
N ILE A 88 5.95 9.44 -15.57
CA ILE A 88 6.09 10.39 -14.48
C ILE A 88 7.53 10.85 -14.38
N THR A 89 7.76 12.16 -14.46
CA THR A 89 9.07 12.76 -14.26
C THR A 89 9.02 13.73 -13.08
N LEU A 90 9.88 13.49 -12.09
CA LEU A 90 10.11 14.39 -10.96
C LEU A 90 11.46 15.07 -11.17
N SER A 91 11.49 16.38 -11.15
CA SER A 91 12.74 17.15 -11.21
C SER A 91 12.76 18.21 -10.13
N GLN A 92 13.92 18.34 -9.48
CA GLN A 92 14.20 19.41 -8.55
C GLN A 92 15.07 20.45 -9.23
N ILE A 93 14.58 21.69 -9.23
CA ILE A 93 15.32 22.84 -9.76
C ILE A 93 15.87 23.61 -8.57
N ASN A 94 17.19 23.68 -8.50
CA ASN A 94 17.87 24.47 -7.50
C ASN A 94 17.96 25.92 -7.98
N THR A 95 17.38 26.86 -7.26
CA THR A 95 17.44 28.29 -7.61
C THR A 95 18.65 29.00 -7.02
N SER A 96 19.42 28.31 -6.18
CA SER A 96 20.65 28.86 -5.60
C SER A 96 21.83 27.88 -5.79
N SER A 97 22.99 28.45 -6.13
CA SER A 97 24.21 27.72 -6.52
C SER A 97 24.96 27.02 -5.38
N VAL A 98 24.49 27.10 -4.13
CA VAL A 98 25.32 26.77 -2.96
C VAL A 98 24.69 25.69 -2.04
N GLN A 99 23.47 25.25 -2.25
CA GLN A 99 22.82 24.31 -1.32
C GLN A 99 22.67 22.90 -1.89
N LYS A 100 22.98 21.92 -1.03
CA LYS A 100 22.70 20.52 -1.25
C LYS A 100 21.18 20.31 -1.37
N LEU A 101 20.76 19.53 -2.35
CA LEU A 101 19.35 19.19 -2.55
C LEU A 101 18.75 18.51 -1.31
N ALA A 102 17.63 19.03 -0.81
CA ALA A 102 16.84 18.35 0.20
C ALA A 102 16.08 17.18 -0.44
N PRO A 103 15.85 16.07 0.29
CA PRO A 103 15.05 14.97 -0.23
C PRO A 103 13.61 15.41 -0.47
N SER A 104 13.03 14.94 -1.58
CA SER A 104 11.61 15.10 -1.89
C SER A 104 10.91 13.75 -1.81
N PHE A 105 9.69 13.78 -1.29
CA PHE A 105 8.83 12.60 -1.17
C PHE A 105 7.55 12.84 -1.95
N GLY A 106 7.06 11.83 -2.64
CA GLY A 106 5.81 11.94 -3.38
C GLY A 106 5.16 10.58 -3.60
N SER A 107 3.86 10.61 -3.81
CA SER A 107 3.08 9.43 -4.16
C SER A 107 2.15 9.76 -5.31
N VAL A 108 1.97 8.81 -6.20
CA VAL A 108 1.03 8.91 -7.31
C VAL A 108 0.03 7.78 -7.18
N TYR A 109 -1.25 8.13 -7.19
CA TYR A 109 -2.35 7.20 -7.11
C TYR A 109 -3.05 7.18 -8.47
N TRP A 110 -3.07 6.00 -9.10
CA TRP A 110 -3.77 5.75 -10.33
C TRP A 110 -5.00 4.91 -10.02
N GLN A 111 -6.19 5.47 -10.25
CA GLN A 111 -7.46 4.81 -9.96
C GLN A 111 -8.28 4.67 -11.23
N TYR A 112 -8.74 3.46 -11.51
CA TYR A 112 -9.58 3.15 -12.65
C TYR A 112 -10.50 1.98 -12.34
N PHE A 113 -11.54 1.82 -13.14
CA PHE A 113 -12.39 0.65 -13.12
C PHE A 113 -11.87 -0.35 -14.14
N GLU A 114 -11.85 -1.63 -13.77
CA GLU A 114 -11.43 -2.72 -14.64
C GLU A 114 -12.32 -3.94 -14.39
N ASP A 115 -12.56 -4.72 -15.45
CA ASP A 115 -13.21 -6.01 -15.33
C ASP A 115 -12.32 -6.98 -14.56
N MET A 116 -12.91 -7.83 -13.73
CA MET A 116 -12.15 -8.70 -12.82
C MET A 116 -11.21 -9.67 -13.54
N ASP A 117 -11.61 -10.15 -14.70
CA ASP A 117 -10.83 -11.07 -15.55
C ASP A 117 -9.63 -10.39 -16.23
N LYS A 118 -9.62 -9.05 -16.27
CA LYS A 118 -8.54 -8.25 -16.86
C LYS A 118 -7.54 -7.72 -15.85
N ILE A 119 -7.80 -7.93 -14.55
CA ILE A 119 -6.86 -7.50 -13.50
C ILE A 119 -5.60 -8.36 -13.57
N THR A 120 -4.47 -7.71 -13.84
CA THR A 120 -3.17 -8.36 -13.89
C THR A 120 -2.41 -8.17 -12.58
N GLU A 121 -1.56 -9.14 -12.26
CA GLU A 121 -0.68 -9.05 -11.09
C GLU A 121 0.31 -7.89 -11.27
N ALA A 122 0.37 -7.01 -10.27
CA ALA A 122 1.31 -5.90 -10.23
C ALA A 122 2.48 -6.23 -9.29
N LEU A 123 3.67 -5.73 -9.63
CA LEU A 123 4.82 -5.83 -8.75
C LEU A 123 4.55 -5.08 -7.44
N SER A 124 4.62 -5.82 -6.34
CA SER A 124 4.34 -5.33 -5.00
C SER A 124 5.31 -5.97 -4.00
N PRO A 125 5.65 -5.29 -2.89
CA PRO A 125 6.34 -5.93 -1.75
C PRO A 125 5.54 -7.08 -1.13
N LEU A 126 4.24 -7.15 -1.45
CA LEU A 126 3.32 -8.17 -1.00
C LEU A 126 2.99 -9.11 -2.16
N SER A 127 3.24 -10.41 -1.99
CA SER A 127 2.78 -11.43 -2.92
C SER A 127 1.66 -12.27 -2.30
N LEU A 128 0.73 -12.70 -3.14
CA LEU A 128 -0.43 -13.46 -2.74
C LEU A 128 -0.51 -14.72 -3.58
N LYS A 129 -0.74 -15.86 -2.90
CA LYS A 129 -1.07 -17.12 -3.57
C LYS A 129 -2.42 -17.60 -3.08
N LYS A 130 -3.31 -17.90 -4.00
CA LYS A 130 -4.64 -18.40 -3.71
C LYS A 130 -4.81 -19.80 -4.25
N LYS A 131 -5.30 -20.74 -3.42
CA LYS A 131 -5.59 -22.11 -3.80
C LYS A 131 -6.98 -22.49 -3.32
N TYR A 132 -7.63 -23.34 -4.11
CA TYR A 132 -8.97 -23.84 -3.83
C TYR A 132 -8.91 -25.32 -3.53
N PHE A 133 -9.70 -25.75 -2.55
CA PHE A 133 -9.84 -27.14 -2.15
C PHE A 133 -11.32 -27.46 -1.99
N VAL A 134 -11.68 -28.70 -2.29
CA VAL A 134 -12.98 -29.26 -1.91
C VAL A 134 -12.81 -30.06 -0.62
N GLU A 135 -13.73 -29.86 0.33
CA GLU A 135 -13.77 -30.61 1.56
C GLU A 135 -14.51 -31.91 1.33
N LYS A 136 -13.83 -33.03 1.53
CA LYS A 136 -14.44 -34.39 1.43
C LYS A 136 -14.38 -35.10 2.77
N LYS A 137 -15.44 -35.85 3.06
CA LYS A 137 -15.47 -36.75 4.23
C LYS A 137 -14.86 -38.09 3.85
N SER A 138 -13.86 -38.52 4.59
CA SER A 138 -13.26 -39.83 4.50
C SER A 138 -13.49 -40.62 5.80
N ASN A 139 -13.17 -41.90 5.80
CA ASN A 139 -13.22 -42.73 7.01
C ASN A 139 -12.22 -42.28 8.11
N GLN A 140 -11.26 -41.45 7.74
CA GLN A 140 -10.23 -40.92 8.64
C GLN A 140 -10.49 -39.46 9.04
N GLY A 141 -11.61 -38.87 8.61
CA GLY A 141 -11.95 -37.47 8.88
C GLY A 141 -12.14 -36.63 7.62
N ILE A 142 -12.02 -35.33 7.78
CA ILE A 142 -12.15 -34.36 6.69
C ILE A 142 -10.82 -34.29 5.94
N VAL A 143 -10.87 -34.43 4.61
CA VAL A 143 -9.73 -34.29 3.70
C VAL A 143 -9.99 -33.13 2.75
N LEU A 144 -8.96 -32.32 2.51
CA LEU A 144 -8.98 -31.23 1.53
C LEU A 144 -8.31 -31.71 0.24
N GLU A 145 -9.10 -31.83 -0.82
CA GLU A 145 -8.58 -32.15 -2.16
C GLU A 145 -8.44 -30.88 -2.98
N SER A 146 -7.29 -30.70 -3.63
CA SER A 146 -7.02 -29.52 -4.46
C SER A 146 -7.94 -29.52 -5.68
N ILE A 147 -8.53 -28.38 -6.00
CA ILE A 147 -9.38 -28.18 -7.17
C ILE A 147 -8.49 -27.71 -8.32
N ASN A 148 -8.55 -28.42 -9.43
CA ASN A 148 -7.85 -28.10 -10.68
C ASN A 148 -8.85 -27.52 -11.71
N THR A 149 -8.33 -26.92 -12.77
CA THR A 149 -9.13 -26.21 -13.80
C THR A 149 -10.22 -27.07 -14.46
N ASN A 150 -10.03 -28.40 -14.53
CA ASN A 150 -10.96 -29.31 -15.18
C ASN A 150 -11.88 -30.04 -14.20
N ASP A 151 -11.79 -29.79 -12.92
CA ASP A 151 -12.60 -30.44 -11.92
C ASP A 151 -14.02 -29.88 -11.94
N VAL A 152 -15.02 -30.78 -11.89
CA VAL A 152 -16.42 -30.39 -11.87
C VAL A 152 -16.92 -30.35 -10.43
N LEU A 153 -17.33 -29.17 -10.02
CA LEU A 153 -17.95 -28.93 -8.71
C LEU A 153 -19.46 -29.17 -8.80
N LYS A 154 -20.04 -29.70 -7.74
CA LYS A 154 -21.45 -29.96 -7.62
C LYS A 154 -22.10 -29.03 -6.58
N VAL A 155 -23.38 -28.81 -6.74
CA VAL A 155 -24.16 -28.11 -5.71
C VAL A 155 -24.07 -28.87 -4.38
N GLY A 156 -23.69 -28.18 -3.33
CA GLY A 156 -23.47 -28.75 -2.00
C GLY A 156 -21.99 -29.06 -1.68
N ASP A 157 -21.08 -28.99 -2.66
CA ASP A 157 -19.66 -29.11 -2.38
C ASP A 157 -19.19 -27.92 -1.53
N LYS A 158 -18.43 -28.21 -0.47
CA LYS A 158 -17.86 -27.21 0.37
C LYS A 158 -16.45 -26.87 -0.11
N ILE A 159 -16.27 -25.61 -0.53
CA ILE A 159 -15.00 -25.09 -1.05
C ILE A 159 -14.25 -24.41 0.08
N VAL A 160 -12.98 -24.76 0.23
CA VAL A 160 -12.04 -24.11 1.15
C VAL A 160 -11.04 -23.30 0.33
N VAL A 161 -10.92 -22.03 0.64
CA VAL A 161 -9.96 -21.11 0.02
C VAL A 161 -8.78 -20.94 0.96
N ARG A 162 -7.58 -21.27 0.49
CA ARG A 162 -6.33 -20.97 1.19
C ARG A 162 -5.64 -19.80 0.53
N ILE A 163 -5.39 -18.77 1.30
CA ILE A 163 -4.66 -17.59 0.87
C ILE A 163 -3.34 -17.54 1.64
N GLU A 164 -2.24 -17.52 0.91
CA GLU A 164 -0.90 -17.33 1.46
C GLU A 164 -0.42 -15.91 1.12
N LEU A 165 -0.11 -15.14 2.13
CA LEU A 165 0.46 -13.79 2.00
C LEU A 165 1.95 -13.87 2.32
N ARG A 166 2.78 -13.27 1.46
CA ARG A 166 4.21 -13.10 1.72
C ARG A 166 4.59 -11.66 1.56
N SER A 167 5.24 -11.08 2.58
CA SER A 167 5.75 -9.72 2.54
C SER A 167 7.27 -9.67 2.74
N ASP A 168 7.95 -8.84 1.95
CA ASP A 168 9.39 -8.59 2.08
C ASP A 168 9.73 -7.65 3.24
N ARG A 169 8.71 -6.99 3.80
CA ARG A 169 8.81 -6.04 4.90
C ARG A 169 7.60 -6.10 5.80
N THR A 170 7.70 -5.54 6.99
CA THR A 170 6.56 -5.28 7.86
C THR A 170 5.64 -4.25 7.22
N MET A 171 4.33 -4.49 7.27
CA MET A 171 3.29 -3.61 6.73
C MET A 171 2.19 -3.39 7.75
N GLU A 172 1.49 -2.26 7.65
CA GLU A 172 0.38 -1.90 8.54
C GLU A 172 -0.86 -1.54 7.73
N TYR A 173 -2.02 -1.73 8.33
CA TYR A 173 -3.34 -1.38 7.78
C TYR A 173 -3.61 -1.93 6.38
N LEU A 174 -3.42 -3.25 6.25
CA LEU A 174 -3.71 -3.93 5.00
C LEU A 174 -5.19 -4.29 4.89
N HIS A 175 -5.69 -4.17 3.68
CA HIS A 175 -7.01 -4.66 3.30
C HIS A 175 -6.85 -5.68 2.16
N LEU A 176 -7.24 -6.91 2.44
CA LEU A 176 -7.36 -7.97 1.45
C LEU A 176 -8.84 -8.15 1.12
N LYS A 177 -9.19 -8.02 -0.14
CA LYS A 177 -10.54 -8.32 -0.65
C LYS A 177 -10.48 -9.58 -1.48
N ASP A 178 -11.12 -10.64 -1.00
CA ASP A 178 -11.24 -11.91 -1.71
C ASP A 178 -12.61 -12.02 -2.36
N MET A 179 -12.66 -11.89 -3.69
CA MET A 179 -13.90 -12.01 -4.45
C MET A 179 -14.29 -13.48 -4.62
N ARG A 180 -15.59 -13.75 -4.48
CA ARG A 180 -16.18 -15.07 -4.72
C ARG A 180 -16.69 -15.22 -6.15
N ALA A 181 -16.62 -16.43 -6.65
CA ALA A 181 -17.29 -16.79 -7.90
C ALA A 181 -18.82 -16.73 -7.73
N SER A 182 -19.52 -16.30 -8.77
CA SER A 182 -20.99 -16.38 -8.83
C SER A 182 -21.44 -17.83 -8.66
N GLY A 183 -22.52 -18.04 -7.93
CA GLY A 183 -23.01 -19.39 -7.61
C GLY A 183 -22.36 -20.05 -6.40
N THR A 184 -21.49 -19.35 -5.67
CA THR A 184 -20.97 -19.79 -4.38
C THR A 184 -21.47 -18.90 -3.25
N GLU A 185 -21.86 -19.53 -2.15
CA GLU A 185 -22.35 -18.86 -0.95
C GLU A 185 -21.37 -19.00 0.21
N PRO A 186 -21.18 -17.96 1.04
CA PRO A 186 -20.30 -18.05 2.19
C PRO A 186 -20.92 -18.94 3.27
N VAL A 187 -20.15 -19.88 3.79
CA VAL A 187 -20.57 -20.70 4.94
C VAL A 187 -20.57 -19.89 6.22
N ASN A 188 -19.60 -18.99 6.37
CA ASN A 188 -19.48 -18.11 7.54
C ASN A 188 -19.91 -16.70 7.15
N VAL A 189 -21.08 -16.28 7.65
CA VAL A 189 -21.68 -14.98 7.32
C VAL A 189 -21.45 -13.90 8.38
N LEU A 190 -21.00 -14.30 9.58
CA LEU A 190 -20.77 -13.37 10.69
C LEU A 190 -19.39 -12.76 10.60
N SER A 191 -19.36 -11.43 10.58
CA SER A 191 -18.11 -10.67 10.67
C SER A 191 -17.54 -10.76 12.09
N SER A 192 -16.26 -11.04 12.22
CA SER A 192 -15.60 -11.15 13.52
C SER A 192 -14.09 -10.96 13.41
N TYR A 193 -13.48 -10.64 14.56
CA TYR A 193 -12.03 -10.69 14.69
C TYR A 193 -11.57 -12.15 14.80
N LYS A 194 -10.53 -12.50 14.08
CA LYS A 194 -9.93 -13.86 14.07
C LYS A 194 -8.43 -13.78 14.28
N TRP A 195 -7.91 -14.86 14.82
CA TRP A 195 -6.48 -15.07 14.98
C TRP A 195 -6.13 -16.43 14.38
N GLN A 196 -5.27 -16.44 13.38
CA GLN A 196 -4.88 -17.67 12.70
C GLN A 196 -3.42 -17.56 12.25
N ASP A 197 -2.65 -18.62 12.46
CA ASP A 197 -1.26 -18.75 12.03
C ASP A 197 -0.36 -17.57 12.47
N GLY A 198 -0.61 -17.03 13.66
CA GLY A 198 0.13 -15.89 14.21
C GLY A 198 -0.32 -14.53 13.67
N LEU A 199 -1.36 -14.48 12.85
CA LEU A 199 -1.91 -13.24 12.29
C LEU A 199 -3.30 -12.94 12.85
N GLY A 200 -3.45 -11.71 13.40
CA GLY A 200 -4.75 -11.17 13.80
C GLY A 200 -5.38 -10.38 12.66
N TYR A 201 -6.65 -10.61 12.40
CA TYR A 201 -7.39 -9.89 11.37
C TYR A 201 -8.88 -9.82 11.66
N TYR A 202 -9.51 -8.76 11.19
CA TYR A 202 -10.98 -8.67 11.18
C TYR A 202 -11.51 -9.18 9.84
N GLU A 203 -12.37 -10.19 9.89
CA GLU A 203 -13.04 -10.75 8.71
C GLU A 203 -14.44 -10.16 8.58
N SER A 204 -14.75 -9.63 7.40
CA SER A 204 -16.08 -9.11 7.06
C SER A 204 -16.59 -9.77 5.79
N THR A 205 -17.62 -10.58 5.95
CA THR A 205 -18.27 -11.31 4.84
C THR A 205 -19.35 -10.45 4.20
N LYS A 206 -19.31 -10.33 2.87
CA LYS A 206 -20.31 -9.66 2.02
C LYS A 206 -20.75 -10.64 0.93
N ASP A 207 -21.81 -10.32 0.20
CA ASP A 207 -22.37 -11.22 -0.83
C ASP A 207 -21.34 -11.66 -1.88
N ALA A 208 -20.59 -10.73 -2.44
CA ALA A 208 -19.63 -11.00 -3.51
C ALA A 208 -18.18 -11.17 -3.05
N ALA A 209 -17.88 -10.93 -1.78
CA ALA A 209 -16.49 -10.93 -1.31
C ALA A 209 -16.37 -11.17 0.19
N THR A 210 -15.23 -11.69 0.61
CA THR A 210 -14.76 -11.62 2.00
C THR A 210 -13.65 -10.59 2.10
N ASN A 211 -13.76 -9.68 3.06
CA ASN A 211 -12.77 -8.66 3.32
C ASN A 211 -12.01 -9.02 4.60
N PHE A 212 -10.70 -8.89 4.55
CA PHE A 212 -9.80 -9.12 5.69
C PHE A 212 -9.06 -7.82 5.95
N PHE A 213 -9.17 -7.32 7.17
CA PHE A 213 -8.48 -6.11 7.62
C PHE A 213 -7.43 -6.51 8.65
N MET A 214 -6.19 -6.18 8.36
CA MET A 214 -5.03 -6.50 9.20
C MET A 214 -4.36 -5.21 9.62
N ASP A 215 -4.29 -4.97 10.94
CA ASP A 215 -3.60 -3.79 11.47
C ASP A 215 -2.09 -3.92 11.28
N TYR A 216 -1.59 -5.14 11.33
CA TYR A 216 -0.16 -5.43 11.26
C TYR A 216 0.09 -6.76 10.54
N LEU A 217 0.98 -6.73 9.56
CA LEU A 217 1.51 -7.91 8.86
C LEU A 217 3.04 -7.92 9.02
N PRO A 218 3.62 -8.90 9.73
CA PRO A 218 5.06 -8.99 9.85
C PRO A 218 5.71 -9.38 8.52
N LYS A 219 7.00 -9.07 8.39
CA LYS A 219 7.81 -9.61 7.31
C LYS A 219 7.81 -11.14 7.39
N GLY A 220 7.57 -11.81 6.25
CA GLY A 220 7.56 -13.28 6.17
C GLY A 220 6.35 -13.80 5.41
N VAL A 221 5.86 -14.97 5.81
CA VAL A 221 4.70 -15.68 5.21
C VAL A 221 3.70 -15.96 6.30
#